data_a8dca90cebc585f982cabcaa282cd066
#
_entry.id   a8dca90cebc585f982cabcaa282cd066
#
_cell.length_a   1.000
_cell.length_b   1.000
_cell.length_c   1.000
_cell.angle_alpha   90.00
_cell.angle_beta   90.00
_cell.angle_gamma   90.00
#
_symmetry.space_group_name_H-M   'P 1'
#
loop_
_entity.id
_entity.type
_entity.pdbx_description
1 polymer ?
#
loop_
_entity_poly.entity_id
_entity_poly.type
_entity_poly.pdbx_seq_one_letter_code
_entity_poly.pdbx_strand_id
1 'polypeptide(L)'
;MAMCILTPDVAERLELVLGIPASFWNKLEAIYQEKLVKVRRDTELEQEESVAKRYPYKDICRWLGHEPSRKKGQEVIDLCRFFEVSRLQVLENQALTPIACRKMGDTEKSHYILLSLAQLAKRQARDMDVAAFSKEK
;
A
#
# COMPACT_ATOMS: atom_id res chain seq x y z
N MET A 1 1.30 -17.69 20.80
CA MET A 1 1.07 -16.86 21.99
C MET A 1 -0.23 -16.10 21.79
N ALA A 2 -1.24 -16.39 22.60
CA ALA A 2 -2.45 -15.58 22.59
C ALA A 2 -2.11 -14.21 23.18
N MET A 3 -2.15 -13.17 22.36
CA MET A 3 -2.05 -11.80 22.84
C MET A 3 -3.29 -11.50 23.69
N CYS A 4 -3.09 -11.31 24.99
CA CYS A 4 -4.15 -10.90 25.87
C CYS A 4 -4.47 -9.43 25.58
N ILE A 5 -5.57 -9.19 24.89
CA ILE A 5 -6.06 -7.84 24.59
C ILE A 5 -6.81 -7.35 25.83
N LEU A 6 -6.47 -6.17 26.32
CA LEU A 6 -7.18 -5.53 27.41
C LEU A 6 -8.55 -5.04 26.92
N THR A 7 -9.61 -5.76 27.26
CA THR A 7 -10.96 -5.37 26.88
C THR A 7 -11.51 -4.29 27.82
N PRO A 8 -12.51 -3.49 27.40
CA PRO A 8 -13.16 -2.49 28.27
C PRO A 8 -13.72 -3.10 29.56
N ASP A 9 -14.29 -4.30 29.49
CA ASP A 9 -14.79 -5.04 30.68
C ASP A 9 -13.67 -5.35 31.69
N VAL A 10 -12.49 -5.74 31.19
CA VAL A 10 -11.31 -5.97 32.05
C VAL A 10 -10.81 -4.66 32.66
N ALA A 11 -10.85 -3.55 31.90
CA ALA A 11 -10.47 -2.23 32.37
C ALA A 11 -11.37 -1.75 33.52
N GLU A 12 -12.68 -1.96 33.44
CA GLU A 12 -13.63 -1.65 34.53
C GLU A 12 -13.36 -2.50 35.80
N ARG A 13 -13.04 -3.78 35.63
CA ARG A 13 -12.66 -4.65 36.77
C ARG A 13 -11.36 -4.21 37.41
N LEU A 14 -10.39 -3.76 36.61
CA LEU A 14 -9.13 -3.21 37.14
C LEU A 14 -9.37 -1.91 37.91
N GLU A 15 -10.29 -1.08 37.49
CA GLU A 15 -10.69 0.12 38.23
C GLU A 15 -11.21 -0.23 39.62
N LEU A 16 -12.10 -1.24 39.70
CA LEU A 16 -12.65 -1.67 40.98
C LEU A 16 -11.58 -2.22 41.96
N VAL A 17 -10.57 -2.90 41.43
CA VAL A 17 -9.53 -3.54 42.26
C VAL A 17 -8.39 -2.59 42.60
N LEU A 18 -7.97 -1.76 41.65
CA LEU A 18 -6.76 -0.94 41.75
C LEU A 18 -7.08 0.55 41.99
N GLY A 19 -8.34 0.97 41.84
CA GLY A 19 -8.73 2.36 42.01
C GLY A 19 -8.22 3.30 40.87
N ILE A 20 -7.69 2.73 39.78
CA ILE A 20 -7.21 3.48 38.63
C ILE A 20 -8.33 3.48 37.57
N PRO A 21 -8.75 4.67 37.06
CA PRO A 21 -9.88 4.76 36.14
C PRO A 21 -9.75 3.84 34.92
N ALA A 22 -10.85 3.19 34.51
CA ALA A 22 -10.91 2.31 33.33
C ALA A 22 -10.45 3.05 32.06
N SER A 23 -10.70 4.35 31.96
CA SER A 23 -10.23 5.19 30.87
C SER A 23 -8.70 5.21 30.70
N PHE A 24 -7.96 5.10 31.79
CA PHE A 24 -6.50 5.00 31.75
C PHE A 24 -6.06 3.70 31.08
N TRP A 25 -6.66 2.58 31.46
CA TRP A 25 -6.35 1.25 30.93
C TRP A 25 -6.71 1.16 29.45
N ASN A 26 -7.88 1.65 29.07
CA ASN A 26 -8.32 1.68 27.68
C ASN A 26 -7.39 2.54 26.78
N LYS A 27 -6.94 3.68 27.32
CA LYS A 27 -5.98 4.55 26.61
C LYS A 27 -4.61 3.90 26.43
N LEU A 28 -4.15 3.18 27.47
CA LEU A 28 -2.88 2.45 27.43
C LEU A 28 -2.92 1.35 26.36
N GLU A 29 -4.03 0.59 26.31
CA GLU A 29 -4.25 -0.45 25.29
C GLU A 29 -4.26 0.15 23.89
N ALA A 30 -4.97 1.26 23.68
CA ALA A 30 -5.01 1.93 22.38
C ALA A 30 -3.61 2.34 21.89
N ILE A 31 -2.79 2.92 22.77
CA ILE A 31 -1.40 3.30 22.45
C ILE A 31 -0.57 2.07 22.12
N TYR A 32 -0.75 0.97 22.86
CA TYR A 32 -0.05 -0.27 22.61
C TYR A 32 -0.40 -0.87 21.25
N GLN A 33 -1.67 -0.94 20.91
CA GLN A 33 -2.14 -1.44 19.62
C GLN A 33 -1.65 -0.57 18.45
N GLU A 34 -1.65 0.75 18.61
CA GLU A 34 -1.10 1.67 17.61
C GLU A 34 0.39 1.40 17.33
N LYS A 35 1.18 1.19 18.39
CA LYS A 35 2.61 0.85 18.26
C LYS A 35 2.83 -0.50 17.58
N LEU A 36 2.01 -1.51 17.91
CA LEU A 36 2.09 -2.83 17.26
C LEU A 36 1.79 -2.76 15.76
N VAL A 37 0.76 -2.02 15.37
CA VAL A 37 0.42 -1.81 13.95
C VAL A 37 1.58 -1.14 13.22
N LYS A 38 2.21 -0.14 13.86
CA LYS A 38 3.37 0.55 13.29
C LYS A 38 4.55 -0.40 13.06
N VAL A 39 4.90 -1.22 14.05
CA VAL A 39 6.00 -2.21 13.92
C VAL A 39 5.71 -3.22 12.82
N ARG A 40 4.49 -3.73 12.71
CA ARG A 40 4.09 -4.63 11.61
C ARG A 40 4.26 -3.97 10.26
N ARG A 41 3.79 -2.73 10.13
CA ARG A 41 3.92 -1.98 8.89
C ARG A 41 5.37 -1.76 8.48
N ASP A 42 6.25 -1.44 9.44
CA ASP A 42 7.67 -1.27 9.15
C ASP A 42 8.31 -2.58 8.65
N THR A 43 7.95 -3.72 9.25
CA THR A 43 8.41 -5.05 8.80
C THR A 43 7.85 -5.40 7.41
N GLU A 44 6.59 -5.11 7.14
CA GLU A 44 5.96 -5.33 5.83
C GLU A 44 6.63 -4.47 4.75
N LEU A 45 6.95 -3.20 5.05
CA LEU A 45 7.66 -2.31 4.13
C LEU A 45 9.05 -2.84 3.77
N GLU A 46 9.79 -3.40 4.73
CA GLU A 46 11.10 -4.00 4.48
C GLU A 46 11.01 -5.22 3.53
N GLN A 47 9.99 -6.04 3.69
CA GLN A 47 9.75 -7.18 2.79
C GLN A 47 9.41 -6.74 1.37
N GLU A 48 8.69 -5.63 1.21
CA GLU A 48 8.29 -5.11 -0.10
C GLU A 48 9.37 -4.29 -0.81
N GLU A 49 10.44 -3.86 -0.13
CA GLU A 49 11.54 -3.14 -0.77
C GLU A 49 12.17 -3.93 -1.93
N SER A 50 12.24 -5.24 -1.82
CA SER A 50 12.78 -6.10 -2.90
C SER A 50 11.88 -6.11 -4.14
N VAL A 51 10.57 -6.05 -3.94
CA VAL A 51 9.57 -5.97 -5.02
C VAL A 51 9.59 -4.59 -5.65
N ALA A 52 9.66 -3.53 -4.83
CA ALA A 52 9.70 -2.15 -5.29
C ALA A 52 10.86 -1.89 -6.27
N LYS A 53 12.03 -2.46 -6.03
CA LYS A 53 13.20 -2.33 -6.91
C LYS A 53 13.02 -2.86 -8.33
N ARG A 54 12.00 -3.68 -8.58
CA ARG A 54 11.67 -4.19 -9.92
C ARG A 54 10.94 -3.15 -10.78
N TYR A 55 10.30 -2.16 -10.14
CA TYR A 55 9.56 -1.10 -10.81
C TYR A 55 10.46 0.08 -11.20
N PRO A 56 10.15 0.80 -12.29
CA PRO A 56 10.90 1.97 -12.73
C PRO A 56 10.52 3.21 -11.90
N TYR A 57 10.79 3.20 -10.59
CA TYR A 57 10.38 4.24 -9.64
C TYR A 57 10.81 5.65 -10.06
N LYS A 58 12.03 5.82 -10.55
CA LYS A 58 12.54 7.13 -11.00
C LYS A 58 11.76 7.67 -12.20
N ASP A 59 11.38 6.79 -13.13
CA ASP A 59 10.61 7.19 -14.29
C ASP A 59 9.17 7.51 -13.90
N ILE A 60 8.57 6.73 -13.01
CA ILE A 60 7.24 7.02 -12.45
C ILE A 60 7.23 8.39 -11.77
N CYS A 61 8.22 8.70 -10.94
CA CYS A 61 8.35 10.02 -10.32
C CYS A 61 8.45 11.13 -11.37
N ARG A 62 9.27 10.93 -12.40
CA ARG A 62 9.41 11.90 -13.51
C ARG A 62 8.09 12.11 -14.24
N TRP A 63 7.33 11.05 -14.52
CA TRP A 63 6.02 11.16 -15.20
C TRP A 63 4.99 11.90 -14.35
N LEU A 64 5.10 11.80 -13.03
CA LEU A 64 4.22 12.51 -12.09
C LEU A 64 4.71 13.92 -11.74
N GLY A 65 5.89 14.34 -12.22
CA GLY A 65 6.47 15.64 -11.91
C GLY A 65 7.02 15.77 -10.48
N HIS A 66 7.40 14.65 -9.85
CA HIS A 66 7.96 14.61 -8.50
C HIS A 66 9.42 14.15 -8.52
N GLU A 67 10.18 14.57 -7.51
CA GLU A 67 11.50 14.03 -7.29
C GLU A 67 11.44 12.72 -6.49
N PRO A 68 12.29 11.71 -6.86
CA PRO A 68 12.33 10.46 -6.12
C PRO A 68 12.85 10.68 -4.70
N SER A 69 12.15 10.13 -3.72
CA SER A 69 12.56 10.21 -2.32
C SER A 69 13.79 9.35 -2.03
N ARG A 70 14.66 9.85 -1.14
CA ARG A 70 15.82 9.10 -0.63
C ARG A 70 15.55 8.42 0.71
N LYS A 71 14.36 8.59 1.28
CA LYS A 71 14.00 7.99 2.57
C LYS A 71 13.72 6.51 2.38
N LYS A 72 14.28 5.67 3.26
CA LYS A 72 14.03 4.22 3.28
C LYS A 72 12.51 3.94 3.39
N GLY A 73 12.02 3.01 2.60
CA GLY A 73 10.61 2.63 2.58
C GLY A 73 9.67 3.62 1.86
N GLN A 74 10.10 4.84 1.56
CA GLN A 74 9.24 5.82 0.87
C GLN A 74 8.92 5.38 -0.56
N GLU A 75 9.85 4.75 -1.24
CA GLU A 75 9.67 4.17 -2.58
C GLU A 75 8.49 3.19 -2.61
N VAL A 76 8.40 2.30 -1.63
CA VAL A 76 7.28 1.34 -1.50
C VAL A 76 5.96 2.08 -1.32
N ILE A 77 5.93 3.08 -0.45
CA ILE A 77 4.72 3.86 -0.17
C ILE A 77 4.25 4.62 -1.41
N ASP A 78 5.16 5.24 -2.13
CA ASP A 78 4.86 6.01 -3.34
C ASP A 78 4.36 5.10 -4.47
N LEU A 79 4.98 3.91 -4.63
CA LEU A 79 4.53 2.90 -5.59
C LEU A 79 3.14 2.35 -5.21
N CYS A 80 2.88 2.05 -3.93
CA CYS A 80 1.57 1.61 -3.48
C CYS A 80 0.49 2.67 -3.78
N ARG A 81 0.79 3.96 -3.56
CA ARG A 81 -0.11 5.07 -3.91
C ARG A 81 -0.31 5.22 -5.41
N PHE A 82 0.76 5.04 -6.19
CA PHE A 82 0.68 5.10 -7.65
C PHE A 82 -0.21 4.00 -8.22
N PHE A 83 -0.02 2.78 -7.76
CA PHE A 83 -0.81 1.61 -8.20
C PHE A 83 -2.16 1.48 -7.48
N GLU A 84 -2.43 2.29 -6.48
CA GLU A 84 -3.66 2.24 -5.67
C GLU A 84 -3.88 0.88 -4.98
N VAL A 85 -2.79 0.32 -4.46
CA VAL A 85 -2.77 -0.96 -3.77
C VAL A 85 -2.23 -0.81 -2.34
N SER A 86 -2.65 -1.71 -1.45
CA SER A 86 -2.15 -1.75 -0.08
C SER A 86 -0.76 -2.39 0.03
N ARG A 87 -0.42 -3.28 -0.92
CA ARG A 87 0.85 -4.02 -1.00
C ARG A 87 1.24 -4.23 -2.46
N LEU A 88 2.53 -4.10 -2.77
CA LEU A 88 3.05 -4.32 -4.13
C LEU A 88 2.98 -5.78 -4.57
N GLN A 89 3.08 -6.72 -3.64
CA GLN A 89 2.97 -8.16 -3.92
C GLN A 89 1.66 -8.54 -4.61
N VAL A 90 0.58 -7.79 -4.40
CA VAL A 90 -0.71 -8.01 -5.07
C VAL A 90 -0.57 -7.89 -6.60
N LEU A 91 0.32 -7.02 -7.06
CA LEU A 91 0.56 -6.79 -8.49
C LEU A 91 1.34 -7.94 -9.17
N GLU A 92 2.02 -8.78 -8.41
CA GLU A 92 2.70 -9.96 -8.94
C GLU A 92 1.72 -11.07 -9.34
N ASN A 93 0.49 -11.01 -8.86
CA ASN A 93 -0.56 -11.92 -9.29
C ASN A 93 -1.10 -11.50 -10.67
N GLN A 94 -0.57 -12.12 -11.72
CA GLN A 94 -0.92 -11.83 -13.13
C GLN A 94 -2.43 -12.02 -13.43
N ALA A 95 -3.15 -12.82 -12.64
CA ALA A 95 -4.58 -13.01 -12.80
C ALA A 95 -5.40 -11.76 -12.45
N LEU A 96 -4.85 -10.89 -11.59
CA LEU A 96 -5.53 -9.65 -11.17
C LEU A 96 -5.21 -8.44 -12.06
N THR A 97 -4.21 -8.56 -12.92
CA THR A 97 -3.76 -7.47 -13.80
C THR A 97 -3.70 -7.91 -15.27
N PRO A 98 -4.83 -8.25 -15.89
CA PRO A 98 -4.84 -8.61 -17.31
C PRO A 98 -4.54 -7.37 -18.17
N ILE A 99 -3.31 -7.26 -18.65
CA ILE A 99 -2.90 -6.22 -19.60
C ILE A 99 -2.65 -6.89 -20.94
N ALA A 100 -3.51 -6.60 -21.90
CA ALA A 100 -3.31 -7.01 -23.28
C ALA A 100 -2.48 -5.93 -24.00
N CYS A 101 -1.21 -6.23 -24.29
CA CYS A 101 -0.36 -5.33 -25.06
C CYS A 101 0.54 -6.10 -26.02
N ARG A 102 0.92 -5.44 -27.10
CA ARG A 102 1.88 -5.98 -28.06
C ARG A 102 3.29 -5.77 -27.50
N LYS A 103 3.97 -6.84 -27.12
CA LYS A 103 5.37 -6.81 -26.64
C LYS A 103 6.34 -7.02 -27.80
N MET A 104 7.41 -6.23 -27.84
CA MET A 104 8.61 -6.56 -28.60
C MET A 104 9.64 -7.12 -27.59
N GLY A 105 9.71 -8.45 -27.50
CA GLY A 105 10.57 -9.16 -26.55
C GLY A 105 9.89 -9.46 -25.21
N ASP A 106 10.32 -10.53 -24.55
CA ASP A 106 9.73 -11.02 -23.31
C ASP A 106 10.79 -11.01 -22.19
N THR A 107 11.04 -9.83 -21.62
CA THR A 107 11.91 -9.69 -20.46
C THR A 107 11.08 -9.34 -19.22
N GLU A 108 11.49 -9.83 -18.06
CA GLU A 108 10.83 -9.51 -16.78
C GLU A 108 10.73 -8.01 -16.54
N LYS A 109 11.76 -7.24 -16.90
CA LYS A 109 11.77 -5.77 -16.81
C LYS A 109 10.68 -5.12 -17.66
N SER A 110 10.39 -5.65 -18.85
CA SER A 110 9.35 -5.09 -19.72
C SER A 110 7.95 -5.26 -19.11
N HIS A 111 7.71 -6.30 -18.32
CA HIS A 111 6.43 -6.49 -17.62
C HIS A 111 6.15 -5.35 -16.62
N TYR A 112 7.12 -5.03 -15.75
CA TYR A 112 6.95 -3.96 -14.75
C TYR A 112 6.82 -2.58 -15.36
N ILE A 113 7.53 -2.30 -16.46
CA ILE A 113 7.40 -1.05 -17.22
C ILE A 113 6.01 -0.94 -17.84
N LEU A 114 5.52 -2.01 -18.48
CA LEU A 114 4.19 -2.02 -19.11
C LEU A 114 3.08 -1.85 -18.07
N LEU A 115 3.19 -2.49 -16.92
CA LEU A 115 2.26 -2.33 -15.83
C LEU A 115 2.22 -0.87 -15.35
N SER A 116 3.38 -0.24 -15.23
CA SER A 116 3.51 1.16 -14.81
C SER A 116 2.91 2.12 -15.84
N LEU A 117 3.15 1.89 -17.13
CA LEU A 117 2.55 2.68 -18.22
C LEU A 117 1.04 2.52 -18.29
N ALA A 118 0.52 1.30 -18.11
CA ALA A 118 -0.91 1.06 -18.08
C ALA A 118 -1.59 1.78 -16.91
N GLN A 119 -0.97 1.78 -15.73
CA GLN A 119 -1.50 2.51 -14.59
C GLN A 119 -1.45 4.03 -14.80
N LEU A 120 -0.37 4.54 -15.40
CA LEU A 120 -0.27 5.95 -15.77
C LEU A 120 -1.38 6.36 -16.74
N ALA A 121 -1.59 5.57 -17.80
CA ALA A 121 -2.66 5.80 -18.76
C ALA A 121 -4.05 5.77 -18.11
N LYS A 122 -4.28 4.81 -17.21
CA LYS A 122 -5.54 4.73 -16.45
C LYS A 122 -5.78 5.97 -15.59
N ARG A 123 -4.74 6.50 -14.94
CA ARG A 123 -4.84 7.71 -14.12
C ARG A 123 -5.12 8.93 -14.99
N GLN A 124 -4.40 9.09 -16.10
CA GLN A 124 -4.64 10.20 -17.05
C GLN A 124 -6.05 10.13 -17.64
N ALA A 125 -6.54 8.94 -18.00
CA ALA A 125 -7.88 8.77 -18.54
C ALA A 125 -9.00 9.16 -17.57
N ARG A 126 -8.78 9.07 -16.25
CA ARG A 126 -9.77 9.54 -15.26
C ARG A 126 -9.96 11.06 -15.27
N ASP A 127 -8.90 11.79 -15.57
CA ASP A 127 -8.90 13.25 -15.60
C ASP A 127 -9.39 13.82 -16.94
N MET A 128 -9.65 12.93 -17.93
CA MET A 128 -10.15 13.31 -19.26
C MET A 128 -11.68 13.26 -19.29
N ASP A 129 -12.29 14.35 -19.70
CA ASP A 129 -13.73 14.38 -20.01
C ASP A 129 -13.94 13.80 -21.41
N VAL A 130 -14.40 12.55 -21.46
CA VAL A 130 -14.63 11.82 -22.72
C VAL A 130 -16.08 11.36 -22.79
N ALA A 131 -16.64 11.41 -24.00
CA ALA A 131 -17.96 10.86 -24.25
C ALA A 131 -18.02 9.34 -23.98
N ALA A 132 -19.18 8.85 -23.56
CA ALA A 132 -19.39 7.42 -23.33
C ALA A 132 -19.08 6.62 -24.60
N PHE A 133 -18.39 5.49 -24.42
CA PHE A 133 -18.07 4.60 -25.54
C PHE A 133 -19.36 4.04 -26.17
N SER A 134 -19.58 4.31 -27.46
CA SER A 134 -20.66 3.73 -28.25
C SER A 134 -20.11 2.69 -29.22
N LYS A 135 -20.75 1.51 -29.24
CA LYS A 135 -20.45 0.44 -30.22
C LYS A 135 -21.19 0.56 -31.53
N GLU A 136 -22.00 1.61 -31.67
CA GLU A 136 -22.71 1.81 -32.93
C GLU A 136 -21.74 2.19 -34.04
N LYS A 137 -21.71 1.33 -35.06
CA LYS A 137 -21.14 1.57 -36.37
C LYS A 137 -22.26 1.91 -37.30
#